data_1a1aa8bd9a330bd219dc2a725279d715
#
_entry.id   1a1aa8bd9a330bd219dc2a725279d715
#
_cell.length_a   1.000
_cell.length_b   1.000
_cell.length_c   1.000
_cell.angle_alpha   90.00
_cell.angle_beta   90.00
_cell.angle_gamma   90.00
#
_symmetry.space_group_name_H-M   'P 1'
#
loop_
_entity.id
_entity.type
_entity.pdbx_description
1 polymer ?
#
loop_
_entity_poly.entity_id
_entity_poly.type
_entity_poly.pdbx_seq_one_letter_code
_entity_poly.pdbx_strand_id
1 'polypeptide(L)'
;YKRQVMPHMDGFEVLSYMNKEHWIDSIPVVIISSENSPIYIKRGYDLGATDFIGKPFDANMVLRRSANAILLGAKQRRMTSIVSNQIYEREKSSKLMINILSHIVEFRNGESGLHVLHIQTITEMLLRQLVQKENNRYALSKEQIRMITTASALHDIGKIGIDEKILNKPGRLTEVEFALMKKHTLLG
;
A
#
# COMPACT_ATOMS: atom_id res chain seq x y z
N TYR A 1 -28.13 41.06 -12.28
CA TYR A 1 -26.90 40.98 -11.45
C TYR A 1 -25.92 40.04 -12.15
N LYS A 2 -24.93 40.60 -12.87
CA LYS A 2 -23.81 39.85 -13.43
C LYS A 2 -22.80 39.49 -12.32
N ARG A 3 -22.99 38.40 -11.61
CA ARG A 3 -21.95 37.79 -10.75
C ARG A 3 -21.10 36.82 -11.59
N GLN A 4 -20.43 37.33 -12.64
CA GLN A 4 -19.66 36.49 -13.55
C GLN A 4 -18.15 36.71 -13.50
N VAL A 5 -17.69 37.70 -12.73
CA VAL A 5 -16.26 37.99 -12.55
C VAL A 5 -15.95 37.92 -11.07
N MET A 6 -15.29 36.82 -10.65
CA MET A 6 -14.69 36.73 -9.33
C MET A 6 -13.45 37.62 -9.33
N PRO A 7 -13.31 38.60 -8.46
CA PRO A 7 -12.32 39.69 -8.61
C PRO A 7 -10.86 39.25 -8.44
N HIS A 8 -10.58 38.04 -7.96
CA HIS A 8 -9.22 37.57 -7.66
C HIS A 8 -8.88 36.16 -8.20
N MET A 9 -9.87 35.33 -8.52
CA MET A 9 -9.67 33.96 -9.00
C MET A 9 -10.91 33.50 -9.77
N ASP A 10 -10.75 33.00 -10.99
CA ASP A 10 -11.87 32.46 -11.75
C ASP A 10 -12.19 31.01 -11.33
N GLY A 11 -13.33 30.47 -11.81
CA GLY A 11 -13.78 29.13 -11.45
C GLY A 11 -12.83 28.02 -11.90
N PHE A 12 -12.10 28.21 -13.01
CA PHE A 12 -11.10 27.25 -13.47
C PHE A 12 -9.81 27.33 -12.66
N GLU A 13 -9.43 28.50 -12.20
CA GLU A 13 -8.28 28.68 -11.30
C GLU A 13 -8.55 28.02 -9.95
N VAL A 14 -9.77 28.15 -9.41
CA VAL A 14 -10.21 27.42 -8.20
C VAL A 14 -10.13 25.93 -8.44
N LEU A 15 -10.66 25.43 -9.56
CA LEU A 15 -10.64 24.00 -9.89
C LEU A 15 -9.21 23.46 -10.08
N SER A 16 -8.35 24.25 -10.76
CA SER A 16 -6.93 23.93 -10.92
C SER A 16 -6.20 23.84 -9.58
N TYR A 17 -6.51 24.76 -8.65
CA TYR A 17 -5.97 24.72 -7.29
C TYR A 17 -6.44 23.47 -6.53
N MET A 18 -7.75 23.18 -6.58
CA MET A 18 -8.32 21.98 -5.96
C MET A 18 -7.72 20.69 -6.53
N ASN A 19 -7.44 20.66 -7.84
CA ASN A 19 -6.77 19.54 -8.49
C ASN A 19 -5.32 19.39 -7.99
N LYS A 20 -4.55 20.47 -7.94
CA LYS A 20 -3.18 20.48 -7.43
C LYS A 20 -3.08 20.00 -5.99
N GLU A 21 -4.03 20.38 -5.15
CA GLU A 21 -4.11 19.98 -3.74
C GLU A 21 -4.81 18.61 -3.55
N HIS A 22 -5.15 17.89 -4.64
CA HIS A 22 -5.85 16.61 -4.61
C HIS A 22 -7.22 16.61 -3.92
N TRP A 23 -7.86 17.77 -3.78
CA TRP A 23 -9.19 17.87 -3.15
C TRP A 23 -10.28 17.28 -4.02
N ILE A 24 -10.13 17.36 -5.35
CA ILE A 24 -11.09 16.79 -6.30
C ILE A 24 -11.18 15.26 -6.22
N ASP A 25 -10.16 14.59 -5.67
CA ASP A 25 -10.17 13.13 -5.48
C ASP A 25 -11.21 12.69 -4.43
N SER A 26 -11.61 13.63 -3.56
CA SER A 26 -12.55 13.37 -2.47
C SER A 26 -13.81 14.25 -2.50
N ILE A 27 -13.75 15.40 -3.17
CA ILE A 27 -14.84 16.39 -3.21
C ILE A 27 -15.35 16.51 -4.65
N PRO A 28 -16.57 16.05 -4.95
CA PRO A 28 -17.15 16.23 -6.28
C PRO A 28 -17.41 17.71 -6.55
N VAL A 29 -17.01 18.16 -7.73
CA VAL A 29 -17.15 19.57 -8.13
C VAL A 29 -18.10 19.64 -9.32
N VAL A 30 -19.17 20.44 -9.19
CA VAL A 30 -20.13 20.72 -10.26
C VAL A 30 -19.99 22.17 -10.70
N ILE A 31 -19.64 22.38 -11.96
CA ILE A 31 -19.54 23.73 -12.54
C ILE A 31 -20.94 24.17 -13.01
N ILE A 32 -21.35 25.39 -12.63
CA ILE A 32 -22.59 26.00 -13.13
C ILE A 32 -22.21 27.30 -13.84
N SER A 33 -22.38 27.35 -15.17
CA SER A 33 -21.98 28.49 -15.99
C SER A 33 -23.00 28.87 -17.05
N SER A 34 -22.98 30.13 -17.48
CA SER A 34 -23.69 30.58 -18.70
C SER A 34 -22.86 30.39 -19.97
N GLU A 35 -21.57 30.16 -19.87
CA GLU A 35 -20.70 29.81 -20.97
C GLU A 35 -20.79 28.30 -21.23
N ASN A 36 -21.41 27.92 -22.35
CA ASN A 36 -21.72 26.54 -22.70
C ASN A 36 -20.97 26.08 -23.96
N SER A 37 -19.92 26.76 -24.38
CA SER A 37 -19.14 26.32 -25.53
C SER A 37 -18.48 24.96 -25.26
N PRO A 38 -18.37 24.07 -26.26
CA PRO A 38 -17.75 22.76 -26.09
C PRO A 38 -16.32 22.82 -25.53
N ILE A 39 -15.58 23.87 -25.89
CA ILE A 39 -14.22 24.10 -25.43
C ILE A 39 -14.20 24.39 -23.92
N TYR A 40 -15.14 25.21 -23.44
CA TYR A 40 -15.26 25.58 -22.04
C TYR A 40 -15.68 24.39 -21.17
N ILE A 41 -16.65 23.61 -21.65
CA ILE A 41 -17.11 22.39 -20.97
C ILE A 41 -15.97 21.37 -20.89
N LYS A 42 -15.26 21.12 -22.01
CA LYS A 42 -14.12 20.22 -22.05
C LYS A 42 -13.04 20.64 -21.07
N ARG A 43 -12.67 21.92 -21.02
CA ARG A 43 -11.69 22.45 -20.08
C ARG A 43 -12.09 22.19 -18.61
N GLY A 44 -13.38 22.29 -18.27
CA GLY A 44 -13.88 21.97 -16.93
C GLY A 44 -13.63 20.51 -16.57
N TYR A 45 -13.94 19.58 -17.46
CA TYR A 45 -13.69 18.16 -17.24
C TYR A 45 -12.20 17.82 -17.21
N ASP A 46 -11.39 18.41 -18.08
CA ASP A 46 -9.93 18.21 -18.13
C ASP A 46 -9.26 18.68 -16.81
N LEU A 47 -9.85 19.65 -16.13
CA LEU A 47 -9.40 20.13 -14.82
C LEU A 47 -9.98 19.33 -13.64
N GLY A 48 -10.83 18.32 -13.90
CA GLY A 48 -11.35 17.42 -12.89
C GLY A 48 -12.74 17.75 -12.34
N ALA A 49 -13.52 18.57 -13.05
CA ALA A 49 -14.92 18.75 -12.67
C ALA A 49 -15.68 17.42 -12.80
N THR A 50 -16.52 17.12 -11.82
CA THR A 50 -17.38 15.92 -11.81
C THR A 50 -18.55 16.08 -12.78
N ASP A 51 -19.10 17.28 -12.90
CA ASP A 51 -20.23 17.58 -13.80
C ASP A 51 -20.25 19.08 -14.18
N PHE A 52 -20.99 19.37 -15.25
CA PHE A 52 -21.18 20.73 -15.79
C PHE A 52 -22.66 21.00 -16.05
N ILE A 53 -23.18 22.12 -15.55
CA ILE A 53 -24.58 22.55 -15.72
C ILE A 53 -24.60 23.93 -16.37
N GLY A 54 -25.20 24.00 -17.57
CA GLY A 54 -25.39 25.26 -18.29
C GLY A 54 -26.55 26.08 -17.71
N LYS A 55 -26.42 27.43 -17.75
CA LYS A 55 -27.53 28.36 -17.48
C LYS A 55 -28.23 28.69 -18.81
N PRO A 56 -29.57 28.85 -18.84
CA PRO A 56 -30.52 28.66 -17.73
C PRO A 56 -30.72 27.18 -17.37
N PHE A 57 -30.95 26.88 -16.10
CA PHE A 57 -31.15 25.52 -15.62
C PHE A 57 -32.47 25.35 -14.86
N ASP A 58 -33.00 24.13 -14.86
CA ASP A 58 -34.10 23.71 -14.00
C ASP A 58 -33.57 23.31 -12.61
N ALA A 59 -34.24 23.77 -11.53
CA ALA A 59 -33.86 23.46 -10.16
C ALA A 59 -33.82 21.95 -9.87
N ASN A 60 -34.76 21.16 -10.42
CA ASN A 60 -34.80 19.71 -10.27
C ASN A 60 -33.60 19.04 -10.95
N MET A 61 -33.13 19.56 -12.09
CA MET A 61 -31.95 19.07 -12.79
C MET A 61 -30.71 19.29 -11.92
N VAL A 62 -30.54 20.49 -11.36
CA VAL A 62 -29.41 20.79 -10.46
C VAL A 62 -29.40 19.87 -9.26
N LEU A 63 -30.56 19.68 -8.62
CA LEU A 63 -30.71 18.81 -7.46
C LEU A 63 -30.33 17.37 -7.78
N ARG A 64 -30.86 16.83 -8.89
CA ARG A 64 -30.55 15.44 -9.32
C ARG A 64 -29.08 15.23 -9.65
N ARG A 65 -28.45 16.14 -10.40
CA ARG A 65 -27.03 16.05 -10.78
C ARG A 65 -26.11 16.19 -9.57
N SER A 66 -26.40 17.13 -8.68
CA SER A 66 -25.65 17.30 -7.44
C SER A 66 -25.79 16.08 -6.53
N ALA A 67 -26.99 15.53 -6.38
CA ALA A 67 -27.21 14.31 -5.60
C ALA A 67 -26.44 13.10 -6.19
N ASN A 68 -26.44 12.96 -7.52
CA ASN A 68 -25.69 11.90 -8.19
C ASN A 68 -24.17 12.06 -8.01
N ALA A 69 -23.66 13.29 -8.13
CA ALA A 69 -22.24 13.57 -7.91
C ALA A 69 -21.82 13.22 -6.46
N ILE A 70 -22.63 13.62 -5.47
CA ILE A 70 -22.39 13.29 -4.05
C ILE A 70 -22.44 11.80 -3.81
N LEU A 71 -23.44 11.10 -4.38
CA LEU A 71 -23.60 9.65 -4.23
C LEU A 71 -22.41 8.89 -4.86
N LEU A 72 -21.99 9.30 -6.06
CA LEU A 72 -20.84 8.70 -6.74
C LEU A 72 -19.56 8.89 -5.92
N GLY A 73 -19.29 10.11 -5.44
CA GLY A 73 -18.15 10.39 -4.58
C GLY A 73 -18.18 9.60 -3.26
N ALA A 74 -19.36 9.43 -2.66
CA ALA A 74 -19.52 8.60 -1.46
C ALA A 74 -19.23 7.12 -1.73
N LYS A 75 -19.73 6.57 -2.86
CA LYS A 75 -19.44 5.20 -3.29
C LYS A 75 -17.95 4.98 -3.55
N GLN A 76 -17.28 5.91 -4.20
CA GLN A 76 -15.86 5.83 -4.50
C GLN A 76 -15.03 5.83 -3.20
N ARG A 77 -15.29 6.74 -2.26
CA ARG A 77 -14.63 6.77 -0.94
C ARG A 77 -14.84 5.46 -0.18
N ARG A 78 -16.08 4.93 -0.17
CA ARG A 78 -16.37 3.65 0.47
C ARG A 78 -15.58 2.51 -0.16
N MET A 79 -15.49 2.46 -1.50
CA MET A 79 -14.73 1.43 -2.20
C MET A 79 -13.24 1.52 -1.85
N THR A 80 -12.66 2.72 -1.87
CA THR A 80 -11.25 2.94 -1.49
C THR A 80 -10.97 2.47 -0.06
N SER A 81 -11.86 2.80 0.88
CA SER A 81 -11.75 2.35 2.27
C SER A 81 -11.80 0.82 2.40
N ILE A 82 -12.73 0.16 1.68
CA ILE A 82 -12.83 -1.31 1.68
C ILE A 82 -11.54 -1.94 1.13
N VAL A 83 -11.02 -1.44 0.00
CA VAL A 83 -9.79 -1.95 -0.62
C VAL A 83 -8.60 -1.76 0.33
N SER A 84 -8.45 -0.58 0.93
CA SER A 84 -7.38 -0.31 1.89
C SER A 84 -7.44 -1.25 3.10
N ASN A 85 -8.63 -1.48 3.65
CA ASN A 85 -8.82 -2.41 4.75
C ASN A 85 -8.52 -3.87 4.35
N GLN A 86 -8.93 -4.29 3.15
CA GLN A 86 -8.61 -5.64 2.65
C GLN A 86 -7.11 -5.85 2.46
N ILE A 87 -6.39 -4.84 1.94
CA ILE A 87 -4.94 -4.90 1.80
C ILE A 87 -4.30 -5.04 3.18
N TYR A 88 -4.70 -4.22 4.15
CA TYR A 88 -4.19 -4.27 5.52
C TYR A 88 -4.43 -5.63 6.19
N GLU A 89 -5.64 -6.17 6.11
CA GLU A 89 -5.97 -7.49 6.70
C GLU A 89 -5.20 -8.63 6.01
N ARG A 90 -5.02 -8.54 4.69
CA ARG A 90 -4.23 -9.52 3.94
C ARG A 90 -2.76 -9.50 4.35
N GLU A 91 -2.16 -8.32 4.50
CA GLU A 91 -0.77 -8.18 4.97
C GLU A 91 -0.59 -8.74 6.37
N LYS A 92 -1.53 -8.43 7.29
CA LYS A 92 -1.54 -8.94 8.65
C LYS A 92 -1.64 -10.46 8.70
N SER A 93 -2.54 -11.04 7.91
CA SER A 93 -2.72 -12.49 7.79
C SER A 93 -1.48 -13.17 7.23
N SER A 94 -0.87 -12.61 6.18
CA SER A 94 0.38 -13.13 5.60
C SER A 94 1.53 -13.11 6.61
N LYS A 95 1.69 -12.02 7.35
CA LYS A 95 2.71 -11.91 8.40
C LYS A 95 2.50 -12.92 9.52
N LEU A 96 1.25 -13.13 9.94
CA LEU A 96 0.90 -14.14 10.95
C LEU A 96 1.26 -15.54 10.46
N MET A 97 0.90 -15.87 9.21
CA MET A 97 1.21 -17.17 8.60
C MET A 97 2.73 -17.43 8.53
N ILE A 98 3.52 -16.43 8.10
CA ILE A 98 4.98 -16.51 8.08
C ILE A 98 5.52 -16.79 9.48
N ASN A 99 5.05 -16.07 10.48
CA ASN A 99 5.49 -16.26 11.86
C ASN A 99 5.15 -17.67 12.37
N ILE A 100 3.92 -18.15 12.10
CA ILE A 100 3.50 -19.51 12.51
C ILE A 100 4.40 -20.55 11.84
N LEU A 101 4.64 -20.45 10.53
CA LEU A 101 5.51 -21.41 9.80
C LEU A 101 6.93 -21.40 10.35
N SER A 102 7.51 -20.22 10.60
CA SER A 102 8.84 -20.10 11.17
C SER A 102 8.92 -20.74 12.55
N HIS A 103 7.93 -20.50 13.42
CA HIS A 103 7.89 -21.11 14.75
C HIS A 103 7.75 -22.63 14.70
N ILE A 104 6.97 -23.18 13.75
CA ILE A 104 6.85 -24.64 13.58
C ILE A 104 8.20 -25.25 13.21
N VAL A 105 8.96 -24.60 12.32
CA VAL A 105 10.29 -25.07 11.92
C VAL A 105 11.26 -25.04 13.06
N GLU A 106 11.29 -23.95 13.83
CA GLU A 106 12.17 -23.82 15.00
C GLU A 106 11.81 -24.77 16.13
N PHE A 107 10.53 -24.96 16.42
CA PHE A 107 10.07 -25.92 17.41
C PHE A 107 10.57 -27.35 17.07
N ARG A 108 10.56 -27.71 15.77
CA ARG A 108 11.09 -29.00 15.30
C ARG A 108 12.59 -29.11 15.51
N ASN A 109 13.32 -28.01 15.50
CA ASN A 109 14.77 -27.94 15.68
C ASN A 109 15.19 -27.74 17.16
N GLY A 110 14.24 -27.73 18.10
CA GLY A 110 14.50 -27.49 19.52
C GLY A 110 14.91 -26.06 19.86
N GLU A 111 14.82 -25.13 18.91
CA GLU A 111 15.11 -23.71 19.11
C GLU A 111 13.90 -22.98 19.72
N SER A 112 14.16 -21.90 20.44
CA SER A 112 13.09 -21.10 21.03
C SER A 112 12.50 -20.14 19.99
N GLY A 113 11.18 -19.95 19.99
CA GLY A 113 10.50 -19.00 19.09
C GLY A 113 10.99 -17.53 19.24
N LEU A 114 11.83 -17.22 20.22
CA LEU A 114 12.50 -15.94 20.34
C LEU A 114 13.60 -15.74 19.29
N HIS A 115 14.15 -16.82 18.73
CA HIS A 115 15.19 -16.75 17.70
C HIS A 115 14.69 -16.01 16.45
N VAL A 116 13.52 -16.36 15.92
CA VAL A 116 12.90 -15.66 14.75
C VAL A 116 12.75 -14.17 15.04
N LEU A 117 12.25 -13.82 16.22
CA LEU A 117 12.06 -12.42 16.60
C LEU A 117 13.39 -11.66 16.64
N HIS A 118 14.44 -12.28 17.16
CA HIS A 118 15.77 -11.68 17.20
C HIS A 118 16.33 -11.48 15.79
N ILE A 119 16.21 -12.48 14.89
CA ILE A 119 16.66 -12.38 13.50
C ILE A 119 15.93 -11.24 12.79
N GLN A 120 14.61 -11.16 12.90
CA GLN A 120 13.84 -10.06 12.31
C GLN A 120 14.28 -8.70 12.87
N THR A 121 14.44 -8.57 14.17
CA THR A 121 14.83 -7.31 14.81
C THR A 121 16.22 -6.88 14.36
N ILE A 122 17.20 -7.77 14.37
CA ILE A 122 18.58 -7.48 13.94
C ILE A 122 18.59 -7.11 12.46
N THR A 123 17.87 -7.85 11.61
CA THR A 123 17.76 -7.56 10.17
C THR A 123 17.19 -6.16 9.94
N GLU A 124 16.12 -5.80 10.63
CA GLU A 124 15.53 -4.46 10.50
C GLU A 124 16.51 -3.36 10.95
N MET A 125 17.17 -3.54 12.08
CA MET A 125 18.15 -2.59 12.59
C MET A 125 19.31 -2.40 11.62
N LEU A 126 19.87 -3.48 11.08
CA LEU A 126 20.95 -3.43 10.09
C LEU A 126 20.53 -2.73 8.81
N LEU A 127 19.36 -3.04 8.26
CA LEU A 127 18.85 -2.41 7.05
C LEU A 127 18.58 -0.92 7.25
N ARG A 128 18.02 -0.52 8.39
CA ARG A 128 17.82 0.89 8.74
C ARG A 128 19.13 1.66 8.84
N GLN A 129 20.16 1.06 9.48
CA GLN A 129 21.49 1.64 9.56
C GLN A 129 22.17 1.73 8.18
N LEU A 130 21.99 0.71 7.33
CA LEU A 130 22.55 0.69 5.99
C LEU A 130 22.03 1.85 5.14
N VAL A 131 20.72 2.13 5.22
CA VAL A 131 20.07 3.21 4.46
C VAL A 131 20.48 4.60 4.95
N GLN A 132 20.88 4.76 6.21
CA GLN A 132 21.30 6.04 6.79
C GLN A 132 22.74 6.44 6.45
N LYS A 133 23.56 5.53 5.91
CA LYS A 133 24.96 5.85 5.57
C LYS A 133 25.00 6.75 4.34
N GLU A 134 25.85 7.80 4.39
CA GLU A 134 26.00 8.80 3.31
C GLU A 134 26.39 8.20 1.95
N ASN A 135 27.14 7.10 1.93
CA ASN A 135 27.51 6.35 0.72
C ASN A 135 26.59 5.14 0.47
N ASN A 136 25.28 5.33 0.65
CA ASN A 136 24.34 4.26 0.51
C ASN A 136 24.27 3.74 -0.94
N ARG A 137 24.92 2.59 -1.18
CA ARG A 137 24.86 1.86 -2.45
C ARG A 137 23.47 1.22 -2.68
N TYR A 138 22.68 1.07 -1.62
CA TYR A 138 21.39 0.38 -1.62
C TYR A 138 20.28 1.34 -1.20
N ALA A 139 19.63 1.97 -2.16
CA ALA A 139 18.47 2.85 -1.92
C ALA A 139 17.21 2.01 -1.63
N LEU A 140 17.14 1.43 -0.42
CA LEU A 140 15.98 0.63 -0.01
C LEU A 140 14.84 1.53 0.47
N SER A 141 13.65 1.30 -0.07
CA SER A 141 12.43 1.91 0.43
C SER A 141 12.02 1.30 1.78
N LYS A 142 11.17 2.01 2.54
CA LYS A 142 10.60 1.48 3.80
C LYS A 142 9.87 0.15 3.59
N GLU A 143 9.22 -0.01 2.45
CA GLU A 143 8.50 -1.22 2.09
C GLU A 143 9.44 -2.39 1.80
N GLN A 144 10.55 -2.14 1.09
CA GLN A 144 11.58 -3.14 0.86
C GLN A 144 12.24 -3.60 2.16
N ILE A 145 12.56 -2.66 3.08
CA ILE A 145 13.07 -3.01 4.40
C ILE A 145 12.10 -3.92 5.13
N ARG A 146 10.81 -3.56 5.16
CA ARG A 146 9.76 -4.37 5.78
C ARG A 146 9.65 -5.76 5.17
N MET A 147 9.70 -5.86 3.85
CA MET A 147 9.64 -7.13 3.11
C MET A 147 10.83 -8.03 3.44
N ILE A 148 12.06 -7.51 3.40
CA ILE A 148 13.27 -8.25 3.74
C ILE A 148 13.25 -8.71 5.19
N THR A 149 12.85 -7.83 6.12
CA THR A 149 12.69 -8.17 7.54
C THR A 149 11.68 -9.30 7.74
N THR A 150 10.55 -9.27 7.03
CA THR A 150 9.55 -10.34 7.12
C THR A 150 10.08 -11.64 6.53
N ALA A 151 10.75 -11.57 5.38
CA ALA A 151 11.36 -12.74 4.73
C ALA A 151 12.47 -13.39 5.56
N SER A 152 13.20 -12.60 6.37
CA SER A 152 14.26 -13.14 7.24
C SER A 152 13.76 -14.16 8.27
N ALA A 153 12.47 -14.13 8.63
CA ALA A 153 11.85 -15.16 9.46
C ALA A 153 11.87 -16.55 8.81
N LEU A 154 11.93 -16.61 7.49
CA LEU A 154 11.90 -17.87 6.72
C LEU A 154 13.28 -18.40 6.38
N HIS A 155 14.37 -17.81 6.91
CA HIS A 155 15.74 -18.17 6.54
C HIS A 155 16.05 -19.67 6.69
N ASP A 156 15.37 -20.35 7.59
CA ASP A 156 15.53 -21.76 7.93
C ASP A 156 14.36 -22.64 7.48
N ILE A 157 13.43 -22.13 6.69
CA ILE A 157 12.23 -22.87 6.26
C ILE A 157 12.57 -24.19 5.56
N GLY A 158 13.69 -24.26 4.86
CA GLY A 158 14.17 -25.47 4.19
C GLY A 158 14.57 -26.60 5.15
N LYS A 159 14.71 -26.35 6.45
CA LYS A 159 14.91 -27.39 7.47
C LYS A 159 13.74 -28.38 7.54
N ILE A 160 12.57 -28.02 7.01
CA ILE A 160 11.43 -28.93 6.86
C ILE A 160 11.82 -30.18 6.05
N GLY A 161 12.68 -30.05 5.05
CA GLY A 161 13.15 -31.12 4.19
C GLY A 161 14.32 -31.92 4.74
N ILE A 162 14.85 -31.62 5.93
CA ILE A 162 15.97 -32.30 6.55
C ILE A 162 15.45 -33.44 7.44
N ASP A 163 16.10 -34.60 7.35
CA ASP A 163 15.79 -35.78 8.19
C ASP A 163 15.99 -35.43 9.67
N GLU A 164 15.01 -35.79 10.52
CA GLU A 164 15.01 -35.50 11.94
C GLU A 164 16.22 -36.10 12.69
N LYS A 165 16.74 -37.25 12.22
CA LYS A 165 17.94 -37.88 12.78
C LYS A 165 19.18 -37.02 12.58
N ILE A 166 19.23 -36.22 11.52
CA ILE A 166 20.30 -35.28 11.23
C ILE A 166 20.03 -33.95 11.98
N LEU A 167 18.81 -33.47 11.88
CA LEU A 167 18.39 -32.17 12.47
C LEU A 167 18.59 -32.15 13.98
N ASN A 168 18.15 -33.20 14.67
CA ASN A 168 18.17 -33.32 16.14
C ASN A 168 19.23 -34.29 16.64
N LYS A 169 20.29 -34.55 15.85
CA LYS A 169 21.38 -35.46 16.26
C LYS A 169 22.07 -34.96 17.51
N PRO A 170 22.13 -35.76 18.58
CA PRO A 170 22.93 -35.43 19.73
C PRO A 170 24.43 -35.53 19.39
N GLY A 171 25.13 -34.40 19.38
CA GLY A 171 26.56 -34.29 19.11
C GLY A 171 26.89 -33.70 17.75
N ARG A 172 28.13 -33.90 17.30
CA ARG A 172 28.61 -33.33 16.03
C ARG A 172 28.12 -34.13 14.83
N LEU A 173 27.73 -33.43 13.76
CA LEU A 173 27.41 -34.01 12.48
C LEU A 173 28.71 -34.51 11.81
N THR A 174 28.63 -35.64 11.13
CA THR A 174 29.69 -36.10 10.19
C THR A 174 29.71 -35.16 8.97
N GLU A 175 30.77 -35.23 8.16
CA GLU A 175 30.88 -34.40 6.95
C GLU A 175 29.71 -34.64 5.98
N VAL A 176 29.26 -35.89 5.84
CA VAL A 176 28.13 -36.27 4.98
C VAL A 176 26.83 -35.70 5.53
N GLU A 177 26.57 -35.83 6.82
CA GLU A 177 25.39 -35.29 7.48
C GLU A 177 25.38 -33.76 7.42
N PHE A 178 26.54 -33.11 7.60
CA PHE A 178 26.67 -31.67 7.47
C PHE A 178 26.39 -31.18 6.04
N ALA A 179 26.83 -31.95 5.03
CA ALA A 179 26.52 -31.69 3.63
C ALA A 179 25.00 -31.81 3.35
N LEU A 180 24.31 -32.74 4.00
CA LEU A 180 22.86 -32.88 3.93
C LEU A 180 22.16 -31.72 4.66
N MET A 181 22.64 -31.35 5.85
CA MET A 181 22.11 -30.21 6.60
C MET A 181 22.19 -28.89 5.79
N LYS A 182 23.30 -28.66 5.09
CA LYS A 182 23.43 -27.45 4.23
C LYS A 182 22.40 -27.36 3.10
N LYS A 183 21.78 -28.47 2.70
CA LYS A 183 20.75 -28.45 1.65
C LYS A 183 19.51 -27.62 2.03
N HIS A 184 19.28 -27.35 3.32
CA HIS A 184 18.15 -26.50 3.71
C HIS A 184 18.19 -25.14 3.03
N THR A 185 19.37 -24.58 2.75
CA THR A 185 19.52 -23.27 2.07
C THR A 185 19.13 -23.30 0.60
N LEU A 186 18.98 -24.49 0.01
CA LEU A 186 18.52 -24.68 -1.37
C LEU A 186 17.05 -25.12 -1.43
N LEU A 187 16.53 -25.64 -0.32
CA LEU A 187 15.15 -26.11 -0.21
C LEU A 187 14.19 -24.99 0.23
N GLY A 188 14.67 -23.99 0.92
CA GLY A 188 13.94 -22.81 1.37
C GLY A 188 14.29 -21.57 0.59
#